data_f9d0dacdb5a852d9396178a2043940a9
#
_entry.id   f9d0dacdb5a852d9396178a2043940a9
#
_cell.length_a   1.000
_cell.length_b   1.000
_cell.length_c   1.000
_cell.angle_alpha   90.00
_cell.angle_beta   90.00
_cell.angle_gamma   90.00
#
_symmetry.space_group_name_H-M   'P 1'
#
loop_
_entity.id
_entity.type
_entity.pdbx_description
1 polymer ?
#
loop_
_entity_poly.entity_id
_entity_poly.type
_entity_poly.pdbx_seq_one_letter_code
_entity_poly.pdbx_strand_id
1 'polypeptide(L)'
;MTQEEKIERFHEIVNEMANLYAKKNANYGDSFSKLYNDLGPMAGLVPLHNKLDRLTNLIKGNHNDFESVEDTIRDLACYSVMFLIELENSSNDKGENN
;
A
#
# COMPACT_ATOMS: atom_id res chain seq x y z
N MET A 1 -12.05 -7.74 21.69
CA MET A 1 -10.75 -8.38 21.33
C MET A 1 -9.69 -8.10 22.39
N THR A 2 -9.00 -9.13 22.82
CA THR A 2 -7.82 -8.98 23.66
C THR A 2 -6.67 -8.42 22.84
N GLN A 3 -5.60 -7.97 23.50
CA GLN A 3 -4.40 -7.49 22.83
C GLN A 3 -3.76 -8.60 21.99
N GLU A 4 -3.73 -9.83 22.51
CA GLU A 4 -3.18 -10.98 21.79
C GLU A 4 -3.98 -11.29 20.52
N GLU A 5 -5.30 -11.23 20.59
CA GLU A 5 -6.17 -11.43 19.44
C GLU A 5 -5.96 -10.35 18.38
N LYS A 6 -5.76 -9.11 18.78
CA LYS A 6 -5.48 -8.01 17.85
C LYS A 6 -4.15 -8.22 17.13
N ILE A 7 -3.12 -8.64 17.83
CA ILE A 7 -1.81 -8.91 17.23
C ILE A 7 -1.91 -10.05 16.22
N GLU A 8 -2.62 -11.10 16.58
CA GLU A 8 -2.86 -12.23 15.70
C GLU A 8 -3.61 -11.79 14.42
N ARG A 9 -4.66 -11.01 14.60
CA ARG A 9 -5.43 -10.49 13.46
C ARG A 9 -4.61 -9.56 12.58
N PHE A 10 -3.74 -8.76 13.19
CA PHE A 10 -2.81 -7.91 12.45
C PHE A 10 -1.95 -8.74 11.48
N HIS A 11 -1.36 -9.83 11.97
CA HIS A 11 -0.55 -10.72 11.13
C HIS A 11 -1.37 -11.34 10.01
N GLU A 12 -2.61 -11.77 10.30
CA GLU A 12 -3.50 -12.33 9.29
C GLU A 12 -3.79 -11.33 8.15
N ILE A 13 -4.13 -10.10 8.51
CA ILE A 13 -4.43 -9.05 7.53
C ILE A 13 -3.20 -8.75 6.68
N VAL A 14 -2.02 -8.63 7.28
CA VAL A 14 -0.78 -8.38 6.55
C VAL A 14 -0.48 -9.52 5.59
N ASN A 15 -0.69 -10.76 6.00
CA ASN A 15 -0.50 -11.93 5.13
C ASN A 15 -1.48 -11.94 3.98
N GLU A 16 -2.74 -11.60 4.22
CA GLU A 16 -3.76 -11.47 3.17
C GLU A 16 -3.34 -10.42 2.13
N MET A 17 -2.85 -9.27 2.61
CA MET A 17 -2.37 -8.19 1.75
C MET A 17 -1.14 -8.62 0.93
N ALA A 18 -0.21 -9.31 1.55
CA ALA A 18 1.01 -9.80 0.88
C ALA A 18 0.66 -10.78 -0.24
N ASN A 19 -0.28 -11.69 0.01
CA ASN A 19 -0.73 -12.66 -0.99
C ASN A 19 -1.42 -11.98 -2.17
N LEU A 20 -2.25 -10.99 -1.91
CA LEU A 20 -2.94 -10.24 -2.96
C LEU A 20 -1.93 -9.43 -3.79
N TYR A 21 -0.98 -8.78 -3.14
CA TYR A 21 0.09 -8.04 -3.82
C TYR A 21 0.89 -8.95 -4.74
N ALA A 22 1.32 -10.13 -4.25
CA ALA A 22 2.08 -11.08 -5.04
C ALA A 22 1.33 -11.50 -6.31
N LYS A 23 0.03 -11.75 -6.18
CA LYS A 23 -0.83 -12.16 -7.28
C LYS A 23 -0.98 -11.05 -8.32
N LYS A 24 -1.23 -9.83 -7.89
CA LYS A 24 -1.35 -8.67 -8.79
C LYS A 24 -0.03 -8.35 -9.48
N ASN A 25 1.06 -8.39 -8.74
CA ASN A 25 2.38 -8.10 -9.29
C ASN A 25 2.78 -9.12 -10.37
N ALA A 26 2.46 -10.39 -10.17
CA ALA A 26 2.71 -11.44 -11.15
C ALA A 26 1.94 -11.21 -12.46
N ASN A 27 0.70 -10.68 -12.36
CA ASN A 27 -0.16 -10.44 -13.52
C ASN A 27 0.20 -9.17 -14.29
N TYR A 28 0.58 -8.11 -13.59
CA TYR A 28 0.77 -6.79 -14.20
C TYR A 28 2.24 -6.39 -14.32
N GLY A 29 3.16 -7.27 -13.90
CA GLY A 29 4.57 -6.93 -13.83
C GLY A 29 4.81 -5.92 -12.72
N ASP A 30 6.01 -5.39 -12.66
CA ASP A 30 6.41 -4.46 -11.61
C ASP A 30 6.25 -3.01 -12.07
N SER A 31 5.02 -2.65 -12.44
CA SER A 31 4.72 -1.31 -12.98
C SER A 31 4.96 -0.19 -11.97
N PHE A 32 4.72 -0.45 -10.69
CA PHE A 32 4.96 0.55 -9.65
C PHE A 32 6.46 0.88 -9.52
N SER A 33 7.32 -0.13 -9.52
CA SER A 33 8.77 0.08 -9.47
C SER A 33 9.26 0.84 -10.69
N LYS A 34 8.72 0.53 -11.87
CA LYS A 34 9.08 1.24 -13.10
C LYS A 34 8.70 2.72 -13.02
N LEU A 35 7.49 2.99 -12.56
CA LEU A 35 7.01 4.37 -12.38
C LEU A 35 7.85 5.11 -11.34
N TYR A 36 8.18 4.43 -10.25
CA TYR A 36 9.02 5.02 -9.19
C TYR A 36 10.42 5.35 -9.72
N ASN A 37 11.00 4.48 -10.53
CA ASN A 37 12.30 4.74 -11.15
C ASN A 37 12.26 5.98 -12.06
N ASP A 38 11.14 6.19 -12.75
CA ASP A 38 10.98 7.34 -13.65
C ASP A 38 10.71 8.65 -12.90
N LEU A 39 9.86 8.61 -11.89
CA LEU A 39 9.32 9.81 -11.23
C LEU A 39 9.85 10.04 -9.82
N GLY A 40 10.51 9.05 -9.22
CA GLY A 40 11.00 9.14 -7.85
C GLY A 40 9.89 9.07 -6.81
N PRO A 41 10.14 9.63 -5.59
CA PRO A 41 9.20 9.51 -4.47
C PRO A 41 7.79 10.04 -4.71
N MET A 42 7.60 10.92 -5.68
CA MET A 42 6.26 11.39 -6.03
C MET A 42 5.37 10.24 -6.52
N ALA A 43 5.96 9.23 -7.17
CA ALA A 43 5.22 8.04 -7.60
C ALA A 43 4.67 7.25 -6.41
N GLY A 44 5.34 7.33 -5.26
CA GLY A 44 4.86 6.72 -4.01
C GLY A 44 3.81 7.57 -3.30
N LEU A 45 3.99 8.87 -3.33
CA LEU A 45 3.10 9.81 -2.61
C LEU A 45 1.73 9.94 -3.27
N VAL A 46 1.67 10.02 -4.59
CA VAL A 46 0.40 10.28 -5.32
C VAL A 46 -0.67 9.22 -5.03
N PRO A 47 -0.39 7.91 -5.09
CA PRO A 47 -1.40 6.92 -4.74
C PRO A 47 -1.91 7.05 -3.31
N LEU A 48 -1.04 7.37 -2.35
CA LEU A 48 -1.43 7.57 -0.95
C LEU A 48 -2.39 8.75 -0.83
N HIS A 49 -2.08 9.84 -1.49
CA HIS A 49 -2.94 11.03 -1.51
C HIS A 49 -4.31 10.71 -2.09
N ASN A 50 -4.34 10.01 -3.23
CA ASN A 50 -5.59 9.66 -3.91
C ASN A 50 -6.45 8.73 -3.06
N LYS A 51 -5.86 7.74 -2.42
CA LYS A 51 -6.61 6.79 -1.58
C LYS A 51 -7.11 7.45 -0.30
N LEU A 52 -6.32 8.35 0.28
CA LEU A 52 -6.75 9.08 1.46
C LEU A 52 -7.93 10.01 1.13
N ASP A 53 -7.87 10.70 -0.01
CA ASP A 53 -8.95 11.55 -0.47
C ASP A 53 -10.23 10.75 -0.70
N ARG A 54 -10.11 9.59 -1.35
CA ARG A 54 -11.24 8.67 -1.55
C ARG A 54 -11.83 8.22 -0.21
N LEU A 55 -10.99 7.84 0.74
CA LEU A 55 -11.42 7.39 2.07
C LEU A 55 -12.17 8.51 2.80
N THR A 56 -11.64 9.72 2.74
CA THR A 56 -12.27 10.90 3.34
C THR A 56 -13.65 11.12 2.76
N ASN A 57 -13.79 11.06 1.45
CA ASN A 57 -15.07 11.27 0.78
C ASN A 57 -16.09 10.18 1.11
N LEU A 58 -15.63 8.92 1.20
CA LEU A 58 -16.50 7.81 1.58
C LEU A 58 -17.05 7.97 3.00
N ILE A 59 -16.20 8.40 3.93
CA ILE A 59 -16.60 8.56 5.33
C ILE A 59 -17.50 9.79 5.51
N LYS A 60 -17.13 10.93 4.92
CA LYS A 60 -17.89 12.18 5.05
C LYS A 60 -19.19 12.19 4.27
N GLY A 61 -19.26 11.43 3.19
CA GLY A 61 -20.42 11.41 2.30
C GLY A 61 -21.59 10.56 2.78
N ASN A 62 -21.52 9.98 3.98
CA ASN A 62 -22.54 9.06 4.53
C ASN A 62 -22.84 7.86 3.62
N HIS A 63 -21.86 7.47 2.83
CA HIS A 63 -21.97 6.25 2.03
C HIS A 63 -21.77 5.06 2.97
N ASN A 64 -22.83 4.30 3.20
CA ASN A 64 -22.78 3.10 4.05
C ASN A 64 -22.18 1.90 3.33
N ASP A 65 -21.14 2.15 2.56
CA ASP A 65 -20.45 1.10 1.80
C ASP A 65 -19.19 0.71 2.56
N PHE A 66 -19.37 -0.16 3.56
CA PHE A 66 -18.26 -0.66 4.37
C PHE A 66 -17.22 -1.38 3.54
N GLU A 67 -17.65 -2.08 2.48
CA GLU A 67 -16.74 -2.80 1.59
C GLU A 67 -15.79 -1.84 0.89
N SER A 68 -16.31 -0.72 0.36
CA SER A 68 -15.46 0.31 -0.27
C SER A 68 -14.52 0.97 0.72
N VAL A 69 -14.95 1.20 1.95
CA VAL A 69 -14.10 1.76 3.01
C VAL A 69 -12.96 0.80 3.34
N GLU A 70 -13.28 -0.47 3.58
CA GLU A 70 -12.27 -1.48 3.88
C GLU A 70 -11.26 -1.64 2.75
N ASP A 71 -11.74 -1.76 1.53
CA ASP A 71 -10.88 -1.91 0.35
C ASP A 71 -9.95 -0.71 0.19
N THR A 72 -10.47 0.50 0.42
CA THR A 72 -9.67 1.73 0.31
C THR A 72 -8.59 1.77 1.38
N ILE A 73 -8.90 1.36 2.61
CA ILE A 73 -7.90 1.27 3.69
C ILE A 73 -6.83 0.24 3.35
N ARG A 74 -7.21 -0.92 2.83
CA ARG A 74 -6.26 -1.96 2.42
C ARG A 74 -5.35 -1.46 1.29
N ASP A 75 -5.92 -0.74 0.32
CA ASP A 75 -5.14 -0.14 -0.77
C ASP A 75 -4.14 0.87 -0.23
N LEU A 76 -4.57 1.73 0.69
CA LEU A 76 -3.71 2.73 1.31
C LEU A 76 -2.53 2.07 2.03
N ALA A 77 -2.81 1.02 2.81
CA ALA A 77 -1.78 0.26 3.51
C ALA A 77 -0.82 -0.42 2.53
N CYS A 78 -1.35 -1.04 1.49
CA CYS A 78 -0.55 -1.75 0.49
C CYS A 78 0.39 -0.79 -0.24
N TYR A 79 -0.09 0.35 -0.70
CA TYR A 79 0.74 1.37 -1.36
C TYR A 79 1.79 1.93 -0.40
N SER A 80 1.48 2.03 0.89
CA SER A 80 2.46 2.48 1.89
C SER A 80 3.62 1.48 2.00
N VAL A 81 3.32 0.19 2.02
CA VAL A 81 4.36 -0.85 2.06
C VAL A 81 5.17 -0.85 0.76
N MET A 82 4.51 -0.75 -0.39
CA MET A 82 5.17 -0.67 -1.69
C MET A 82 6.13 0.52 -1.75
N PHE A 83 5.72 1.65 -1.21
CA PHE A 83 6.56 2.85 -1.14
C PHE A 83 7.79 2.60 -0.26
N LEU A 84 7.61 1.95 0.89
CA LEU A 84 8.73 1.58 1.76
C LEU A 84 9.76 0.71 1.03
N ILE A 85 9.29 -0.27 0.27
CA ILE A 85 10.16 -1.16 -0.51
C ILE A 85 11.03 -0.36 -1.49
N GLU A 86 10.40 0.57 -2.20
CA GLU A 86 11.13 1.39 -3.19
C GLU A 86 12.12 2.33 -2.53
N LEU A 87 11.78 2.91 -1.38
CA LEU A 87 12.70 3.75 -0.61
C LEU A 87 13.91 2.96 -0.14
N GLU A 88 13.71 1.77 0.39
CA GLU A 88 14.79 0.90 0.84
C GLU A 88 15.68 0.48 -0.33
N ASN A 89 15.06 0.11 -1.44
CA ASN A 89 15.78 -0.31 -2.64
C ASN A 89 16.64 0.83 -3.20
N SER A 90 16.12 2.03 -3.23
CA SER A 90 16.86 3.22 -3.67
C SER A 90 18.05 3.52 -2.74
N SER A 91 17.88 3.39 -1.44
CA SER A 91 18.95 3.56 -0.46
C SER A 91 20.05 2.52 -0.65
N ASN A 92 19.68 1.26 -0.87
CA ASN A 92 20.63 0.17 -1.09
C ASN A 92 21.41 0.39 -2.38
N ASP A 93 20.75 0.81 -3.46
CA ASP A 93 21.40 1.11 -4.74
C ASP A 93 22.42 2.24 -4.59
N LYS A 94 22.08 3.29 -3.84
CA LYS A 94 22.98 4.39 -3.54
C LYS A 94 24.18 3.93 -2.70
N GLY A 95 23.95 3.03 -1.75
CA GLY A 95 24.99 2.43 -0.94
C GLY A 95 25.96 1.59 -1.76
N GLU A 96 25.47 0.86 -2.71
CA GLU A 96 26.28 0.01 -3.60
C GLU A 96 27.14 0.82 -4.55
N ASN A 97 26.73 2.01 -4.89
CA ASN A 97 27.45 2.88 -5.81
C ASN A 97 28.57 3.71 -5.16
N ASN A 98 28.72 3.57 -3.86
CA ASN A 98 29.80 4.21 -3.11
C ASN A 98 31.02 3.31 -3.03
#